data_5ae81d3e88f67b60152615cbb062dd90
#
_entry.id   5ae81d3e88f67b60152615cbb062dd90
#
_cell.length_a   1.000
_cell.length_b   1.000
_cell.length_c   1.000
_cell.angle_alpha   90.00
_cell.angle_beta   90.00
_cell.angle_gamma   90.00
#
_symmetry.space_group_name_H-M   'P 1'
#
loop_
_entity.id
_entity.type
_entity.pdbx_description
1 polymer ?
#
loop_
_entity_poly.entity_id
_entity_poly.type
_entity_poly.pdbx_seq_one_letter_code
_entity_poly.pdbx_strand_id
1 'polypeptide(L)'
;MPAKTIEEKLKELGYELPILPSSKGIYKRCLVDGNHLYVSGHISVNTDGSSITGKLGKELNEEQGKAAARQCGLAILSSLKAELGDLGKVKRVMKLLGMVNATAEYEKHPIVINGCSELFVQLWGEDSGKGVRSAVGMGSLPGNVAVEIEAMFEIY
;
A
#
# COMPACT_ATOMS: atom_id res chain seq x y z
N MET A 1 25.12 0.88 17.78
CA MET A 1 24.58 0.14 16.64
C MET A 1 23.90 1.11 15.70
N PRO A 2 24.25 1.11 14.41
CA PRO A 2 23.53 1.93 13.45
C PRO A 2 22.05 1.48 13.36
N ALA A 3 21.16 2.43 13.07
CA ALA A 3 19.74 2.11 12.87
C ALA A 3 19.57 1.20 11.65
N LYS A 4 18.65 0.25 11.75
CA LYS A 4 18.33 -0.65 10.63
C LYS A 4 17.72 0.13 9.46
N THR A 5 18.11 -0.26 8.26
CA THR A 5 17.48 0.26 7.04
C THR A 5 16.03 -0.24 6.93
N ILE A 6 15.24 0.41 6.11
CA ILE A 6 13.84 -0.03 5.85
C ILE A 6 13.84 -1.42 5.21
N GLU A 7 14.78 -1.68 4.32
CA GLU A 7 14.96 -2.98 3.66
C GLU A 7 15.29 -4.10 4.66
N GLU A 8 16.15 -3.81 5.64
CA GLU A 8 16.45 -4.76 6.71
C GLU A 8 15.23 -5.06 7.57
N LYS A 9 14.44 -4.03 7.90
CA LYS A 9 13.18 -4.21 8.64
C LYS A 9 12.18 -5.06 7.86
N LEU A 10 12.03 -4.85 6.56
CA LEU A 10 11.17 -5.66 5.70
C LEU A 10 11.57 -7.13 5.76
N LYS A 11 12.86 -7.40 5.63
CA LYS A 11 13.40 -8.76 5.70
C LYS A 11 13.14 -9.44 7.05
N GLU A 12 13.33 -8.71 8.15
CA GLU A 12 13.07 -9.24 9.50
C GLU A 12 11.59 -9.52 9.74
N LEU A 13 10.69 -8.70 9.16
CA LEU A 13 9.26 -8.92 9.21
C LEU A 13 8.80 -10.06 8.30
N GLY A 14 9.69 -10.62 7.50
CA GLY A 14 9.40 -11.71 6.56
C GLY A 14 8.65 -11.25 5.31
N TYR A 15 8.72 -9.97 4.96
CA TYR A 15 8.06 -9.43 3.79
C TYR A 15 9.01 -9.29 2.61
N GLU A 16 8.52 -9.65 1.43
CA GLU A 16 9.20 -9.46 0.16
C GLU A 16 8.42 -8.45 -0.69
N LEU A 17 9.15 -7.59 -1.41
CA LEU A 17 8.54 -6.64 -2.32
C LEU A 17 8.00 -7.36 -3.54
N PRO A 18 6.71 -7.16 -3.91
CA PRO A 18 6.13 -7.81 -5.08
C PRO A 18 6.80 -7.36 -6.38
N ILE A 19 6.83 -8.26 -7.34
CA ILE A 19 7.24 -7.97 -8.72
C ILE A 19 6.06 -7.28 -9.40
N LEU A 20 6.24 -6.01 -9.79
CA LEU A 20 5.20 -5.26 -10.48
C LEU A 20 5.42 -5.34 -11.99
N PRO A 21 4.39 -5.72 -12.78
CA PRO A 21 4.47 -5.68 -14.23
C PRO A 21 4.60 -4.23 -14.71
N SER A 22 5.05 -4.04 -15.94
CA SER A 22 5.08 -2.71 -16.55
C SER A 22 3.66 -2.11 -16.57
N SER A 23 3.55 -0.82 -16.26
CA SER A 23 2.28 -0.12 -16.35
C SER A 23 1.80 -0.10 -17.81
N LYS A 24 0.55 -0.52 -18.03
CA LYS A 24 -0.11 -0.48 -19.35
C LYS A 24 -0.97 0.77 -19.52
N GLY A 25 -1.15 1.57 -18.48
CA GLY A 25 -1.96 2.79 -18.50
C GLY A 25 -1.16 4.02 -18.86
N ILE A 26 -1.87 5.10 -19.15
CA ILE A 26 -1.29 6.42 -19.43
C ILE A 26 -1.14 7.17 -18.11
N TYR A 27 -0.24 6.72 -17.26
CA TYR A 27 0.05 7.33 -15.96
C TYR A 27 1.43 6.92 -15.44
N LYS A 28 1.96 7.69 -14.51
CA LYS A 28 3.18 7.35 -13.75
C LYS A 28 2.79 6.70 -12.43
N ARG A 29 3.55 5.71 -11.99
CA ARG A 29 3.35 5.14 -10.65
C ARG A 29 3.75 6.09 -9.54
N CYS A 30 4.82 6.85 -9.76
CA CYS A 30 5.32 7.85 -8.84
C CYS A 30 5.59 9.17 -9.55
N LEU A 31 5.37 10.26 -8.85
CA LEU A 31 5.69 11.60 -9.29
C LEU A 31 6.30 12.38 -8.12
N VAL A 32 7.53 12.84 -8.31
CA VAL A 32 8.22 13.71 -7.35
C VAL A 32 7.98 15.16 -7.72
N ASP A 33 7.55 15.96 -6.74
CA ASP A 33 7.42 17.40 -6.84
C ASP A 33 7.99 18.04 -5.56
N GLY A 34 9.20 18.63 -5.69
CA GLY A 34 9.93 19.10 -4.51
C GLY A 34 10.24 17.95 -3.55
N ASN A 35 9.80 18.09 -2.31
CA ASN A 35 9.93 17.05 -1.28
C ASN A 35 8.66 16.19 -1.12
N HIS A 36 7.73 16.29 -2.04
CA HIS A 36 6.53 15.45 -2.09
C HIS A 36 6.67 14.36 -3.14
N LEU A 37 6.24 13.17 -2.80
CA LEU A 37 6.16 12.05 -3.73
C LEU A 37 4.72 11.54 -3.76
N TYR A 38 4.10 11.64 -4.91
CA TYR A 38 2.74 11.18 -5.18
C TYR A 38 2.80 9.76 -5.74
N VAL A 39 1.96 8.88 -5.24
CA VAL A 39 1.90 7.49 -5.67
C VAL A 39 0.51 7.20 -6.20
N SER A 40 0.43 6.74 -7.43
CA SER A 40 -0.82 6.29 -8.06
C SER A 40 -1.42 5.09 -7.31
N GLY A 41 -2.69 4.80 -7.58
CA GLY A 41 -3.36 3.63 -7.03
C GLY A 41 -2.58 2.34 -7.31
N HIS A 42 -2.28 1.60 -6.26
CA HIS A 42 -1.64 0.28 -6.30
C HIS A 42 -2.65 -0.76 -5.84
N ILE A 43 -2.81 -1.78 -6.65
CA ILE A 43 -3.77 -2.87 -6.41
C ILE A 43 -3.17 -3.95 -5.51
N SER A 44 -4.05 -4.74 -4.89
CA SER A 44 -3.63 -5.88 -4.08
C SER A 44 -3.05 -6.98 -4.97
N VAL A 45 -1.77 -7.29 -4.79
CA VAL A 45 -1.04 -8.32 -5.53
C VAL A 45 -0.25 -9.22 -4.58
N ASN A 46 -0.08 -10.46 -4.97
CA ASN A 46 0.85 -11.39 -4.33
C ASN A 46 2.31 -11.02 -4.66
N THR A 47 3.26 -11.66 -3.99
CA THR A 47 4.70 -11.42 -4.21
C THR A 47 5.11 -11.66 -5.66
N ASP A 48 4.50 -12.63 -6.35
CA ASP A 48 4.75 -12.92 -7.77
C ASP A 48 4.07 -11.94 -8.74
N GLY A 49 3.30 -10.96 -8.22
CA GLY A 49 2.58 -9.97 -9.01
C GLY A 49 1.18 -10.38 -9.44
N SER A 50 0.73 -11.59 -9.13
CA SER A 50 -0.64 -12.03 -9.40
C SER A 50 -1.65 -11.27 -8.52
N SER A 51 -2.83 -10.95 -9.06
CA SER A 51 -3.83 -10.15 -8.36
C SER A 51 -4.53 -10.94 -7.24
N ILE A 52 -4.81 -10.24 -6.14
CA ILE A 52 -5.71 -10.71 -5.08
C ILE A 52 -7.08 -10.11 -5.35
N THR A 53 -8.07 -10.94 -5.64
CA THR A 53 -9.39 -10.53 -6.13
C THR A 53 -10.52 -10.96 -5.20
N GLY A 54 -11.66 -10.31 -5.34
CA GLY A 54 -12.90 -10.60 -4.62
C GLY A 54 -13.39 -9.42 -3.78
N LYS A 55 -14.62 -9.55 -3.28
CA LYS A 55 -15.28 -8.53 -2.45
C LYS A 55 -15.25 -8.88 -0.97
N LEU A 56 -14.93 -7.88 -0.16
CA LEU A 56 -15.14 -7.94 1.28
C LEU A 56 -16.65 -8.02 1.57
N GLY A 57 -17.01 -8.91 2.49
CA GLY A 57 -18.40 -9.18 2.80
C GLY A 57 -19.04 -10.25 1.90
N LYS A 58 -18.32 -10.80 0.95
CA LYS A 58 -18.77 -11.88 0.05
C LYS A 58 -17.70 -12.97 -0.06
N GLU A 59 -16.80 -12.90 -1.06
CA GLU A 59 -15.75 -13.91 -1.23
C GLU A 59 -14.65 -13.82 -0.18
N LEU A 60 -14.39 -12.61 0.34
CA LEU A 60 -13.28 -12.36 1.26
C LEU A 60 -13.80 -11.96 2.65
N ASN A 61 -13.11 -12.46 3.67
CA ASN A 61 -13.31 -12.04 5.06
C ASN A 61 -12.38 -10.86 5.43
N GLU A 62 -12.55 -10.35 6.63
CA GLU A 62 -11.80 -9.20 7.16
C GLU A 62 -10.28 -9.45 7.17
N GLU A 63 -9.84 -10.65 7.61
CA GLU A 63 -8.42 -11.03 7.65
C GLU A 63 -7.79 -11.05 6.25
N GLN A 64 -8.50 -11.61 5.28
CA GLN A 64 -8.06 -11.65 3.89
C GLN A 64 -7.99 -10.24 3.29
N GLY A 65 -8.96 -9.40 3.61
CA GLY A 65 -8.96 -7.99 3.21
C GLY A 65 -7.78 -7.21 3.78
N LYS A 66 -7.50 -7.41 5.07
CA LYS A 66 -6.35 -6.80 5.75
C LYS A 66 -5.02 -7.24 5.14
N ALA A 67 -4.88 -8.53 4.82
CA ALA A 67 -3.71 -9.05 4.13
C ALA A 67 -3.58 -8.45 2.71
N ALA A 68 -4.68 -8.28 1.98
CA ALA A 68 -4.69 -7.63 0.67
C ALA A 68 -4.24 -6.16 0.76
N ALA A 69 -4.70 -5.42 1.76
CA ALA A 69 -4.27 -4.03 2.01
C ALA A 69 -2.76 -3.95 2.31
N ARG A 70 -2.23 -4.89 3.09
CA ARG A 70 -0.78 -4.98 3.32
C ARG A 70 -0.02 -5.21 2.01
N GLN A 71 -0.54 -6.07 1.14
CA GLN A 71 0.05 -6.31 -0.17
C GLN A 71 0.02 -5.06 -1.07
N CYS A 72 -1.03 -4.22 -1.00
CA CYS A 72 -1.02 -2.89 -1.62
C CYS A 72 0.13 -2.03 -1.10
N GLY A 73 0.35 -2.03 0.21
CA GLY A 73 1.46 -1.33 0.85
C GLY A 73 2.82 -1.81 0.34
N LEU A 74 3.01 -3.13 0.23
CA LEU A 74 4.24 -3.71 -0.32
C LEU A 74 4.42 -3.35 -1.80
N ALA A 75 3.33 -3.33 -2.59
CA ALA A 75 3.38 -2.88 -3.99
C ALA A 75 3.78 -1.41 -4.10
N ILE A 76 3.26 -0.55 -3.22
CA ILE A 76 3.69 0.86 -3.11
C ILE A 76 5.19 0.93 -2.83
N LEU A 77 5.70 0.15 -1.87
CA LEU A 77 7.13 0.10 -1.54
C LEU A 77 7.98 -0.33 -2.74
N SER A 78 7.50 -1.28 -3.56
CA SER A 78 8.20 -1.67 -4.80
C SER A 78 8.38 -0.46 -5.73
N SER A 79 7.33 0.34 -5.91
CA SER A 79 7.39 1.55 -6.75
C SER A 79 8.27 2.65 -6.14
N LEU A 80 8.20 2.84 -4.81
CA LEU A 80 9.07 3.78 -4.10
C LEU A 80 10.54 3.37 -4.24
N LYS A 81 10.84 2.09 -4.10
CA LYS A 81 12.21 1.57 -4.25
C LYS A 81 12.75 1.79 -5.66
N ALA A 82 11.91 1.53 -6.67
CA ALA A 82 12.27 1.78 -8.07
C ALA A 82 12.53 3.26 -8.36
N GLU A 83 11.71 4.16 -7.79
CA GLU A 83 11.83 5.61 -8.00
C GLU A 83 13.01 6.23 -7.23
N LEU A 84 13.15 5.87 -5.96
CA LEU A 84 14.11 6.50 -5.05
C LEU A 84 15.44 5.77 -4.94
N GLY A 85 15.48 4.48 -5.25
CA GLY A 85 16.65 3.62 -5.06
C GLY A 85 16.87 3.16 -3.61
N ASP A 86 16.41 3.92 -2.63
CA ASP A 86 16.57 3.67 -1.20
C ASP A 86 15.31 4.12 -0.47
N LEU A 87 14.66 3.21 0.25
CA LEU A 87 13.45 3.50 1.03
C LEU A 87 13.73 4.39 2.25
N GLY A 88 14.99 4.50 2.66
CA GLY A 88 15.43 5.46 3.69
C GLY A 88 15.27 6.92 3.28
N LYS A 89 15.07 7.21 1.99
CA LYS A 89 14.76 8.56 1.49
C LYS A 89 13.33 9.01 1.81
N VAL A 90 12.45 8.10 2.19
CA VAL A 90 11.11 8.45 2.66
C VAL A 90 11.22 9.02 4.06
N LYS A 91 10.77 10.24 4.24
CA LYS A 91 10.76 10.94 5.53
C LYS A 91 9.51 10.60 6.33
N ARG A 92 8.34 10.62 5.69
CA ARG A 92 7.08 10.23 6.32
C ARG A 92 5.98 9.88 5.33
N VAL A 93 5.02 9.11 5.80
CA VAL A 93 3.72 8.93 5.13
C VAL A 93 2.88 10.17 5.40
N MET A 94 2.38 10.82 4.37
CA MET A 94 1.52 11.99 4.50
C MET A 94 0.04 11.61 4.43
N LYS A 95 -0.36 10.90 3.40
CA LYS A 95 -1.76 10.55 3.16
C LYS A 95 -1.91 9.21 2.46
N LEU A 96 -2.95 8.47 2.85
CA LEU A 96 -3.46 7.30 2.14
C LEU A 96 -4.92 7.50 1.74
N LEU A 97 -5.28 7.08 0.54
CA LEU A 97 -6.66 6.79 0.18
C LEU A 97 -6.78 5.29 -0.04
N GLY A 98 -7.41 4.62 0.91
CA GLY A 98 -7.65 3.18 0.86
C GLY A 98 -9.05 2.88 0.32
N MET A 99 -9.11 2.12 -0.76
CA MET A 99 -10.34 1.76 -1.47
C MET A 99 -10.55 0.25 -1.35
N VAL A 100 -11.66 -0.15 -0.78
CA VAL A 100 -12.01 -1.55 -0.54
C VAL A 100 -13.12 -1.97 -1.48
N ASN A 101 -12.87 -3.02 -2.28
CA ASN A 101 -13.90 -3.67 -3.08
C ASN A 101 -14.83 -4.42 -2.12
N ALA A 102 -16.02 -3.89 -1.89
CA ALA A 102 -16.89 -4.36 -0.83
C ALA A 102 -18.36 -4.42 -1.28
N THR A 103 -19.12 -5.29 -0.62
CA THR A 103 -20.58 -5.27 -0.74
C THR A 103 -21.14 -3.97 -0.17
N ALA A 104 -22.36 -3.61 -0.55
CA ALA A 104 -23.01 -2.37 -0.08
C ALA A 104 -23.21 -2.34 1.44
N GLU A 105 -23.30 -3.49 2.09
CA GLU A 105 -23.54 -3.64 3.53
C GLU A 105 -22.25 -3.70 4.36
N TYR A 106 -21.09 -3.84 3.72
CA TYR A 106 -19.81 -3.93 4.42
C TYR A 106 -19.46 -2.60 5.09
N GLU A 107 -19.02 -2.63 6.35
CA GLU A 107 -18.82 -1.42 7.17
C GLU A 107 -17.42 -1.29 7.77
N LYS A 108 -16.53 -2.29 7.56
CA LYS A 108 -15.24 -2.37 8.27
C LYS A 108 -14.03 -1.98 7.41
N HIS A 109 -14.23 -1.06 6.48
CA HIS A 109 -13.16 -0.55 5.59
C HIS A 109 -11.90 -0.09 6.34
N PRO A 110 -12.02 0.67 7.47
CA PRO A 110 -10.82 1.11 8.21
C PRO A 110 -9.99 -0.06 8.74
N ILE A 111 -10.62 -1.15 9.17
CA ILE A 111 -9.91 -2.33 9.66
C ILE A 111 -9.12 -2.99 8.53
N VAL A 112 -9.71 -3.09 7.33
CA VAL A 112 -9.03 -3.62 6.15
C VAL A 112 -7.80 -2.77 5.81
N ILE A 113 -7.96 -1.45 5.73
CA ILE A 113 -6.85 -0.55 5.36
C ILE A 113 -5.76 -0.51 6.43
N ASN A 114 -6.06 -0.86 7.67
CA ASN A 114 -5.03 -1.03 8.71
C ASN A 114 -3.91 -1.98 8.28
N GLY A 115 -4.16 -2.95 7.42
CA GLY A 115 -3.11 -3.82 6.88
C GLY A 115 -1.95 -3.04 6.24
N CYS A 116 -2.26 -1.99 5.49
CA CYS A 116 -1.27 -1.09 4.92
C CYS A 116 -0.69 -0.12 5.97
N SER A 117 -1.53 0.51 6.76
CA SER A 117 -1.10 1.50 7.77
C SER A 117 -0.18 0.87 8.82
N GLU A 118 -0.48 -0.33 9.28
CA GLU A 118 0.36 -1.07 10.23
C GLU A 118 1.73 -1.41 9.63
N LEU A 119 1.78 -1.82 8.36
CA LEU A 119 3.04 -2.05 7.66
C LEU A 119 3.91 -0.80 7.69
N PHE A 120 3.35 0.34 7.35
CA PHE A 120 4.11 1.60 7.29
C PHE A 120 4.58 2.05 8.68
N VAL A 121 3.76 1.86 9.71
CA VAL A 121 4.16 2.13 11.11
C VAL A 121 5.29 1.20 11.55
N GLN A 122 5.24 -0.09 11.20
CA GLN A 122 6.31 -1.04 11.48
C GLN A 122 7.65 -0.63 10.83
N LEU A 123 7.60 0.00 9.66
CA LEU A 123 8.80 0.42 8.93
C LEU A 123 9.35 1.77 9.40
N TRP A 124 8.49 2.78 9.55
CA TRP A 124 8.92 4.16 9.82
C TRP A 124 8.56 4.67 11.22
N GLY A 125 7.88 3.86 12.06
CA GLY A 125 7.47 4.25 13.40
C GLY A 125 6.16 5.06 13.43
N GLU A 126 5.65 5.32 14.63
CA GLU A 126 4.37 6.02 14.84
C GLU A 126 4.34 7.41 14.22
N ASP A 127 5.40 8.21 14.43
CA ASP A 127 5.43 9.60 13.97
C ASP A 127 5.54 9.71 12.44
N SER A 128 6.36 8.89 11.80
CA SER A 128 6.64 8.99 10.38
C SER A 128 5.84 8.01 9.52
N GLY A 129 5.46 6.87 10.08
CA GLY A 129 4.69 5.85 9.36
C GLY A 129 3.18 6.06 9.36
N LYS A 130 2.67 6.92 10.24
CA LYS A 130 1.24 7.15 10.45
C LYS A 130 0.81 8.49 9.89
N GLY A 131 0.25 8.48 8.68
CA GLY A 131 -0.28 9.67 8.03
C GLY A 131 -1.79 9.84 8.24
N VAL A 132 -2.35 10.87 7.62
CA VAL A 132 -3.80 11.01 7.50
C VAL A 132 -4.33 10.05 6.44
N ARG A 133 -5.61 9.65 6.52
CA ARG A 133 -6.18 8.73 5.53
C ARG A 133 -7.70 8.82 5.40
N SER A 134 -8.20 8.30 4.28
CA SER A 134 -9.59 7.86 4.13
C SER A 134 -9.59 6.38 3.79
N ALA A 135 -10.57 5.64 4.35
CA ALA A 135 -10.80 4.23 4.07
C ALA A 135 -12.26 4.08 3.68
N VAL A 136 -12.51 3.74 2.42
CA VAL A 136 -13.85 3.80 1.81
C VAL A 136 -14.15 2.52 1.02
N GLY A 137 -15.44 2.24 0.82
CA GLY A 137 -15.90 1.14 -0.01
C GLY A 137 -16.10 1.60 -1.45
N MET A 138 -15.76 0.71 -2.38
CA MET A 138 -15.99 0.87 -3.81
C MET A 138 -16.92 -0.24 -4.30
N GLY A 139 -17.87 0.11 -5.15
CA GLY A 139 -18.76 -0.86 -5.79
C GLY A 139 -18.05 -1.82 -6.72
N SER A 140 -16.91 -1.39 -7.27
CA SER A 140 -15.99 -2.21 -8.06
C SER A 140 -14.59 -1.61 -8.06
N LEU A 141 -13.59 -2.44 -8.30
CA LEU A 141 -12.21 -2.03 -8.53
C LEU A 141 -11.67 -2.69 -9.81
N PRO A 142 -10.64 -2.12 -10.45
CA PRO A 142 -10.07 -2.68 -11.66
C PRO A 142 -9.69 -4.15 -11.49
N GLY A 143 -10.05 -4.99 -12.45
CA GLY A 143 -9.72 -6.42 -12.40
C GLY A 143 -10.34 -7.17 -11.23
N ASN A 144 -11.37 -6.63 -10.59
CA ASN A 144 -12.00 -7.18 -9.38
C ASN A 144 -11.00 -7.36 -8.21
N VAL A 145 -9.96 -6.55 -8.14
CA VAL A 145 -9.02 -6.62 -7.01
C VAL A 145 -9.71 -6.29 -5.70
N ALA A 146 -9.21 -6.85 -4.61
CA ALA A 146 -9.82 -6.69 -3.29
C ALA A 146 -9.63 -5.28 -2.71
N VAL A 147 -8.46 -4.71 -2.91
CA VAL A 147 -8.07 -3.41 -2.35
C VAL A 147 -7.22 -2.65 -3.36
N GLU A 148 -7.38 -1.33 -3.37
CA GLU A 148 -6.50 -0.40 -4.08
C GLU A 148 -6.18 0.77 -3.16
N ILE A 149 -4.93 1.20 -3.14
CA ILE A 149 -4.46 2.28 -2.27
C ILE A 149 -3.59 3.24 -3.08
N GLU A 150 -3.88 4.53 -3.01
CA GLU A 150 -2.98 5.60 -3.42
C GLU A 150 -2.39 6.29 -2.20
N ALA A 151 -1.24 6.93 -2.37
CA ALA A 151 -0.52 7.50 -1.25
C ALA A 151 0.26 8.76 -1.62
N MET A 152 0.58 9.53 -0.60
CA MET A 152 1.48 10.66 -0.69
C MET A 152 2.51 10.60 0.43
N PHE A 153 3.77 10.82 0.09
CA PHE A 153 4.90 10.79 1.02
C PHE A 153 5.67 12.11 0.99
N GLU A 154 6.29 12.44 2.12
CA GLU A 154 7.36 13.44 2.17
C GLU A 154 8.70 12.70 2.04
N ILE A 155 9.60 13.25 1.26
CA ILE A 155 10.97 12.72 1.08
C ILE A 155 12.00 13.76 1.52
N TYR A 156 13.22 13.29 1.83
CA TYR A 156 14.35 14.16 2.16
C TYR A 156 14.88 14.93 0.95
#